data_80a0eb6bc4e89326712b63dca77590b6
#
_entry.id   80a0eb6bc4e89326712b63dca77590b6
#
_cell.length_a   1.000
_cell.length_b   1.000
_cell.length_c   1.000
_cell.angle_alpha   90.00
_cell.angle_beta   90.00
_cell.angle_gamma   90.00
#
_symmetry.space_group_name_H-M   'P 1'
#
loop_
_entity.id
_entity.type
_entity.pdbx_description
1 polymer ?
#
loop_
_entity_poly.entity_id
_entity_poly.type
_entity_poly.pdbx_seq_one_letter_code
_entity_poly.pdbx_strand_id
1 'polypeptide(L)'
;WAVGLVRGAMADRYGKEPVDLGVGGSIPFIADLVQTFPGAQILVTGVEDPHSRAHSPNESLHLDTFRHAVATEALLLTRMNEITLP
;
A
#
# COMPACT_ATOMS: atom_id res chain seq x y z
N TRP A 1 -0.98 -8.21 -12.02
CA TRP A 1 -0.55 -9.26 -11.06
C TRP A 1 -0.23 -8.67 -9.68
N ALA A 2 0.40 -7.53 -9.65
CA ALA A 2 0.82 -6.93 -8.37
C ALA A 2 -0.38 -6.55 -7.49
N VAL A 3 -1.45 -6.02 -8.09
CA VAL A 3 -2.66 -5.64 -7.35
C VAL A 3 -3.27 -6.85 -6.64
N GLY A 4 -3.38 -7.98 -7.34
CA GLY A 4 -3.88 -9.21 -6.72
C GLY A 4 -3.02 -9.68 -5.58
N LEU A 5 -1.70 -9.60 -5.74
CA LEU A 5 -0.74 -10.02 -4.72
C LEU A 5 -0.85 -9.15 -3.46
N VAL A 6 -0.91 -7.82 -3.62
CA VAL A 6 -1.02 -6.92 -2.48
C VAL A 6 -2.38 -7.04 -1.79
N ARG A 7 -3.47 -7.22 -2.54
CA ARG A 7 -4.79 -7.41 -1.95
C ARG A 7 -4.83 -8.67 -1.08
N GLY A 8 -4.23 -9.76 -1.54
CA GLY A 8 -4.13 -10.99 -0.76
C GLY A 8 -3.33 -10.81 0.51
N ALA A 9 -2.18 -10.16 0.43
CA ALA A 9 -1.34 -9.89 1.59
C ALA A 9 -2.07 -9.01 2.62
N MET A 10 -2.76 -7.97 2.17
CA MET A 10 -3.55 -7.11 3.04
C MET A 10 -4.69 -7.86 3.71
N ALA A 11 -5.44 -8.67 2.96
CA ALA A 11 -6.54 -9.46 3.52
C ALA A 11 -6.03 -10.40 4.62
N ASP A 12 -4.90 -11.04 4.41
CA ASP A 12 -4.33 -11.98 5.37
C ASP A 12 -3.83 -11.28 6.64
N ARG A 13 -3.25 -10.09 6.52
CA ARG A 13 -2.67 -9.40 7.68
C ARG A 13 -3.65 -8.51 8.42
N TYR A 14 -4.62 -7.92 7.73
CA TYR A 14 -5.65 -7.10 8.38
C TYR A 14 -6.89 -7.90 8.78
N GLY A 15 -7.06 -9.11 8.24
CA GLY A 15 -8.23 -9.93 8.51
C GLY A 15 -9.51 -9.46 7.83
N LYS A 16 -9.40 -8.57 6.86
CA LYS A 16 -10.51 -8.01 6.09
C LYS A 16 -10.10 -7.81 4.64
N GLU A 17 -11.03 -7.96 3.73
CA GLU A 17 -10.77 -7.66 2.34
C GLU A 17 -10.49 -6.17 2.14
N PRO A 18 -9.43 -5.81 1.41
CA PRO A 18 -9.16 -4.42 1.10
C PRO A 18 -10.17 -3.87 0.10
N VAL A 19 -10.36 -2.56 0.13
CA VAL A 19 -11.19 -1.85 -0.84
C VAL A 19 -10.35 -0.84 -1.58
N ASP A 20 -10.71 -0.58 -2.83
CA ASP A 20 -10.06 0.44 -3.62
C ASP A 20 -10.66 1.80 -3.28
N LEU A 21 -9.81 2.78 -3.07
CA LEU A 21 -10.23 4.12 -2.73
C LEU A 21 -9.66 5.11 -3.74
N GLY A 22 -10.55 5.85 -4.39
CA GLY A 22 -10.13 6.94 -5.25
C GLY A 22 -9.86 8.17 -4.42
N VAL A 23 -8.62 8.63 -4.43
CA VAL A 23 -8.22 9.83 -3.71
C VAL A 23 -7.82 10.88 -4.72
N GLY A 24 -8.38 12.08 -4.61
CA GLY A 24 -8.06 13.19 -5.48
C GLY A 24 -6.64 13.69 -5.25
N GLY A 25 -6.05 14.23 -6.29
CA GLY A 25 -4.70 14.77 -6.25
C GLY A 25 -3.66 13.73 -6.63
N SER A 26 -2.60 14.20 -7.26
CA SER A 26 -1.49 13.35 -7.68
C SER A 26 -0.23 13.75 -6.93
N ILE A 27 0.57 12.76 -6.60
CA ILE A 27 1.91 12.98 -6.08
C ILE A 27 2.84 13.00 -7.30
N PRO A 28 3.53 14.12 -7.60
CA PRO A 28 4.37 14.22 -8.80
C PRO A 28 5.41 13.11 -8.92
N PHE A 29 5.94 12.67 -7.79
CA PHE A 29 6.90 11.57 -7.74
C PHE A 29 6.35 10.27 -8.35
N ILE A 30 5.06 9.99 -8.16
CA ILE A 30 4.43 8.80 -8.74
C ILE A 30 4.40 8.89 -10.27
N ALA A 31 4.07 10.06 -10.82
CA ALA A 31 4.09 10.27 -12.25
C ALA A 31 5.50 10.09 -12.83
N ASP A 32 6.51 10.58 -12.12
CA ASP A 32 7.91 10.43 -12.52
C ASP A 32 8.32 8.95 -12.54
N LEU A 33 7.89 8.17 -11.55
CA LEU A 33 8.17 6.74 -11.52
C LEU A 33 7.53 6.00 -12.68
N VAL A 34 6.27 6.31 -12.98
CA VAL A 34 5.56 5.69 -14.12
C VAL A 34 6.27 6.00 -15.43
N GLN A 35 6.75 7.23 -15.59
CA GLN A 35 7.44 7.66 -16.78
C GLN A 35 8.81 7.01 -16.92
N THR A 36 9.53 6.90 -15.81
CA THR A 36 10.90 6.34 -15.78
C THR A 36 10.87 4.82 -15.95
N PHE A 37 9.88 4.17 -15.34
CA PHE A 37 9.76 2.71 -15.35
C PHE A 37 8.38 2.29 -15.87
N PRO A 38 8.13 2.41 -17.17
CA PRO A 38 6.78 2.17 -17.72
C PRO A 38 6.29 0.73 -17.55
N GLY A 39 7.20 -0.23 -17.35
CA GLY A 39 6.82 -1.62 -17.11
C GLY A 39 6.60 -1.96 -15.64
N ALA A 40 6.85 -1.03 -14.73
CA ALA A 40 6.72 -1.30 -13.30
C ALA A 40 5.26 -1.27 -12.83
N GLN A 41 4.97 -2.12 -11.85
CA GLN A 41 3.68 -2.10 -11.16
C GLN A 41 3.76 -1.05 -10.04
N ILE A 42 2.85 -0.10 -10.06
CA ILE A 42 2.82 0.96 -9.06
C ILE A 42 1.71 0.66 -8.05
N LEU A 43 2.11 0.54 -6.79
CA LEU A 43 1.19 0.27 -5.69
C LEU A 43 1.35 1.39 -4.67
N VAL A 44 0.27 2.09 -4.40
CA VAL A 44 0.27 3.19 -3.41
C VAL A 44 -0.58 2.75 -2.23
N THR A 45 0.05 2.64 -1.08
CA THR A 45 -0.62 2.26 0.16
C THR A 45 -0.27 3.27 1.24
N GLY A 46 -0.96 3.19 2.38
CA GLY A 46 -0.70 4.09 3.48
C GLY A 46 -1.02 3.47 4.83
N VAL A 47 -0.83 4.25 5.87
CA VAL A 47 -1.02 3.80 7.26
C VAL A 47 -2.01 4.69 8.01
N GLU A 48 -2.76 5.51 7.30
CA GLU A 48 -3.71 6.43 7.93
C GLU A 48 -4.98 5.70 8.37
N ASP A 49 -5.58 6.23 9.42
CA ASP A 49 -6.91 5.81 9.88
C ASP A 49 -7.81 7.05 9.94
N PRO A 50 -9.12 6.89 10.26
CA PRO A 50 -10.04 8.04 10.29
C PRO A 50 -9.66 9.14 11.28
N HIS A 51 -8.79 8.86 12.24
CA HIS A 51 -8.39 9.80 13.29
C HIS A 51 -6.96 10.33 13.12
N SER A 52 -6.28 9.98 12.02
CA SER A 52 -4.87 10.34 11.81
C SER A 52 -4.63 11.83 11.67
N ARG A 53 -5.57 12.58 11.10
CA ARG A 53 -5.43 14.02 10.84
C ARG A 53 -4.21 14.33 9.98
N ALA A 54 -4.08 13.64 8.87
CA ALA A 54 -2.95 13.80 7.97
C ALA A 54 -2.75 15.27 7.56
N HIS A 55 -1.48 15.69 7.51
CA HIS A 55 -1.08 17.04 7.10
C HIS A 55 -1.60 18.15 8.00
N SER A 56 -1.90 17.84 9.25
CA SER A 56 -2.47 18.82 10.18
C SER A 56 -1.81 18.72 11.55
N PRO A 57 -2.02 19.74 12.43
CA PRO A 57 -1.51 19.66 13.80
C PRO A 57 -2.07 18.44 14.52
N ASN A 58 -1.23 17.85 15.39
CA ASN A 58 -1.58 16.66 16.16
C ASN A 58 -1.89 15.42 15.30
N GLU A 59 -1.22 15.32 14.15
CA GLU A 59 -1.27 14.10 13.35
C GLU A 59 -0.84 12.90 14.21
N SER A 60 -1.54 11.78 14.04
CA SER A 60 -1.29 10.59 14.84
C SER A 60 -1.12 9.37 13.95
N LEU A 61 -0.51 8.34 14.52
CA LEU A 61 -0.35 7.04 13.89
C LEU A 61 -0.97 5.99 14.79
N HIS A 62 -1.93 5.24 14.25
CA HIS A 62 -2.53 4.12 14.96
C HIS A 62 -1.56 2.94 14.93
N LEU A 63 -1.07 2.53 16.09
CA LEU A 63 0.03 1.56 16.15
C LEU A 63 -0.34 0.18 15.61
N ASP A 64 -1.56 -0.28 15.85
CA ASP A 64 -1.99 -1.57 15.32
C ASP A 64 -2.09 -1.54 13.79
N THR A 65 -2.59 -0.45 13.22
CA THR A 65 -2.62 -0.26 11.76
C THR A 65 -1.20 -0.26 11.20
N PHE A 66 -0.27 0.41 11.87
CA PHE A 66 1.13 0.43 11.47
C PHE A 66 1.75 -0.97 11.49
N ARG A 67 1.49 -1.75 12.54
CA ARG A 67 1.97 -3.13 12.62
C ARG A 67 1.43 -4.00 11.49
N HIS A 68 0.15 -3.84 11.17
CA HIS A 68 -0.46 -4.54 10.04
C HIS A 68 0.16 -4.14 8.71
N ALA A 69 0.46 -2.85 8.54
CA ALA A 69 1.11 -2.36 7.33
C ALA A 69 2.51 -2.95 7.17
N VAL A 70 3.31 -2.96 8.23
CA VAL A 70 4.65 -3.54 8.22
C VAL A 70 4.57 -5.05 7.89
N ALA A 71 3.67 -5.77 8.53
CA ALA A 71 3.48 -7.20 8.29
C ALA A 71 3.01 -7.48 6.86
N THR A 72 2.16 -6.62 6.32
CA THR A 72 1.67 -6.71 4.94
C THR A 72 2.83 -6.55 3.96
N GLU A 73 3.69 -5.55 4.17
CA GLU A 73 4.86 -5.32 3.32
C GLU A 73 5.79 -6.52 3.34
N ALA A 74 6.09 -7.06 4.51
CA ALA A 74 6.95 -8.23 4.65
C ALA A 74 6.37 -9.45 3.93
N LEU A 75 5.07 -9.66 4.09
CA LEU A 75 4.39 -10.78 3.43
C LEU A 75 4.34 -10.59 1.92
N LEU A 76 4.09 -9.37 1.46
CA LEU A 76 4.08 -9.04 0.04
C LEU A 76 5.44 -9.33 -0.60
N LEU A 77 6.52 -8.87 0.01
CA LEU A 77 7.87 -9.10 -0.49
C LEU A 77 8.21 -10.61 -0.53
N THR A 78 7.79 -11.35 0.48
CA THR A 78 7.97 -12.79 0.52
C THR A 78 7.24 -13.47 -0.64
N ARG A 79 5.98 -13.10 -0.85
CA ARG A 79 5.16 -13.67 -1.93
C ARG A 79 5.66 -13.28 -3.32
N MET A 80 6.21 -12.09 -3.47
CA MET A 80 6.82 -11.66 -4.73
C MET A 80 7.99 -12.56 -5.12
N ASN A 81 8.73 -13.04 -4.14
CA ASN A 81 9.86 -13.94 -4.40
C ASN A 81 9.41 -15.33 -4.87
N GLU A 82 8.14 -15.66 -4.69
CA GLU A 82 7.60 -16.99 -5.03
C GLU A 82 6.91 -17.02 -6.39
N ILE A 83 6.75 -15.87 -7.05
CA ILE A 83 6.06 -15.80 -8.33
C ILE A 83 7.06 -15.71 -9.49
N THR A 84 6.58 -16.14 -10.67
CA THR A 84 7.33 -15.94 -11.92
C THR A 84 6.79 -14.65 -12.54
N LEU A 85 7.66 -13.66 -12.69
CA LEU A 85 7.27 -12.38 -13.29
C LEU A 85 7.00 -12.55 -14.79
N PRO A 86 5.95 -11.90 -15.29
CA PRO A 86 5.63 -11.91 -16.70
C PRO A 86 6.65 -11.17 -17.57
#